data_e924de0c0734229b46bde6306e9a04b6
#
_entry.id   e924de0c0734229b46bde6306e9a04b6
#
_cell.length_a   1.000
_cell.length_b   1.000
_cell.length_c   1.000
_cell.angle_alpha   90.00
_cell.angle_beta   90.00
_cell.angle_gamma   90.00
#
_symmetry.space_group_name_H-M   'P 1'
#
loop_
_entity.id
_entity.type
_entity.pdbx_description
1 polymer ?
#
loop_
_entity_poly.entity_id
_entity_poly.type
_entity_poly.pdbx_seq_one_letter_code
_entity_poly.pdbx_strand_id
1 'polypeptide(L)'
;MQIHPVGTRALLVELEELSQVMAWHAALDANPLKDQVDAIAAATTLLLTFAAPNSAAAAAEKLQDFHPTAQAGEDPRFVEIDVLYDGEDLDEAAELMGMSREGLIDWHTSTEWLPPPPRGRPGGDALAPA
;
A
#
# COMPACT_ATOMS: atom_id res chain seq x y z
N MET A 1 7.11 -13.93 -2.24
CA MET A 1 7.93 -12.71 -2.22
C MET A 1 9.01 -12.80 -3.29
N GLN A 2 9.18 -11.75 -4.05
CA GLN A 2 10.26 -11.61 -5.02
C GLN A 2 10.94 -10.25 -4.84
N ILE A 3 12.25 -10.21 -5.02
CA ILE A 3 13.05 -8.98 -4.92
C ILE A 3 13.71 -8.74 -6.26
N HIS A 4 13.37 -7.62 -6.90
CA HIS A 4 13.88 -7.24 -8.21
C HIS A 4 14.79 -6.03 -8.08
N PRO A 5 16.03 -6.10 -8.54
CA PRO A 5 16.88 -4.90 -8.63
C PRO A 5 16.33 -3.96 -9.70
N VAL A 6 16.25 -2.68 -9.36
CA VAL A 6 15.84 -1.59 -10.26
C VAL A 6 17.04 -0.65 -10.42
N GLY A 7 17.81 -0.83 -11.48
CA GLY A 7 19.10 -0.18 -11.59
C GLY A 7 20.04 -0.62 -10.46
N THR A 8 20.91 0.28 -10.01
CA THR A 8 21.93 -0.02 -8.99
C THR A 8 21.61 0.49 -7.60
N ARG A 9 20.55 1.29 -7.45
CA ARG A 9 20.20 2.00 -6.20
C ARG A 9 18.78 1.79 -5.73
N ALA A 10 18.07 0.84 -6.31
CA ALA A 10 16.71 0.56 -5.90
C ALA A 10 16.40 -0.94 -5.96
N LEU A 11 15.45 -1.34 -5.14
CA LEU A 11 14.88 -2.68 -5.10
C LEU A 11 13.36 -2.56 -5.17
N LEU A 12 12.74 -3.35 -6.02
CA LEU A 12 11.30 -3.56 -6.01
C LEU A 12 11.01 -4.88 -5.31
N VAL A 13 10.38 -4.81 -4.16
CA VAL A 13 9.94 -5.99 -3.41
C VAL A 13 8.50 -6.27 -3.77
N GLU A 14 8.24 -7.45 -4.32
CA GLU A 14 6.91 -7.92 -4.65
C GLU A 14 6.43 -8.89 -3.57
N LEU A 15 5.28 -8.57 -2.98
CA LEU A 15 4.65 -9.31 -1.89
C LEU A 15 3.31 -9.87 -2.34
N GLU A 16 2.69 -10.70 -1.54
CA GLU A 16 1.45 -11.39 -1.93
C GLU A 16 0.22 -10.53 -1.71
N GLU A 17 0.23 -9.70 -0.66
CA GLU A 17 -0.94 -8.91 -0.26
C GLU A 17 -0.56 -7.58 0.37
N LEU A 18 -1.50 -6.64 0.38
CA LEU A 18 -1.33 -5.29 0.92
C LEU A 18 -0.92 -5.30 2.40
N SER A 19 -1.46 -6.19 3.19
CA SER A 19 -1.11 -6.32 4.63
C SER A 19 0.38 -6.56 4.85
N GLN A 20 1.00 -7.37 4.01
CA GLN A 20 2.44 -7.61 4.03
C GLN A 20 3.22 -6.35 3.62
N VAL A 21 2.77 -5.64 2.59
CA VAL A 21 3.38 -4.37 2.15
C VAL A 21 3.37 -3.36 3.29
N MET A 22 2.25 -3.25 4.00
CA MET A 22 2.11 -2.35 5.16
C MET A 22 3.05 -2.75 6.30
N ALA A 23 3.14 -4.04 6.62
CA ALA A 23 4.05 -4.54 7.66
C ALA A 23 5.52 -4.25 7.32
N TRP A 24 5.92 -4.50 6.09
CA TRP A 24 7.26 -4.21 5.58
C TRP A 24 7.57 -2.71 5.60
N HIS A 25 6.65 -1.89 5.12
CA HIS A 25 6.80 -0.44 5.11
C HIS A 25 6.99 0.09 6.53
N ALA A 26 6.11 -0.29 7.47
CA ALA A 26 6.19 0.14 8.87
C ALA A 26 7.51 -0.30 9.54
N ALA A 27 7.94 -1.56 9.31
CA ALA A 27 9.18 -2.07 9.88
C ALA A 27 10.42 -1.35 9.34
N LEU A 28 10.46 -1.05 8.04
CA LEU A 28 11.58 -0.36 7.40
C LEU A 28 11.57 1.16 7.62
N ASP A 29 10.41 1.74 7.92
CA ASP A 29 10.30 3.12 8.36
C ASP A 29 10.83 3.28 9.80
N ALA A 30 10.48 2.36 10.68
CA ALA A 30 10.95 2.34 12.07
C ALA A 30 12.44 2.02 12.19
N ASN A 31 12.95 1.12 11.35
CA ASN A 31 14.35 0.69 11.32
C ASN A 31 14.88 0.64 9.88
N PRO A 32 15.25 1.79 9.30
CA PRO A 32 15.73 1.85 7.94
C PRO A 32 16.99 1.00 7.71
N LEU A 33 17.11 0.43 6.52
CA LEU A 33 18.32 -0.23 6.08
C LEU A 33 19.44 0.79 5.86
N LYS A 34 20.67 0.31 5.86
CA LYS A 34 21.83 1.18 5.61
C LYS A 34 21.67 1.90 4.26
N ASP A 35 21.87 3.22 4.27
CA ASP A 35 21.74 4.11 3.11
C ASP A 35 20.35 4.11 2.45
N GLN A 36 19.32 3.60 3.11
CA GLN A 36 17.95 3.72 2.66
C GLN A 36 17.53 5.19 2.60
N VAL A 37 17.05 5.62 1.45
CA VAL A 37 16.58 6.99 1.21
C VAL A 37 15.06 7.06 1.35
N ASP A 38 14.35 6.09 0.76
CA ASP A 38 12.90 6.08 0.73
C ASP A 38 12.33 4.66 0.65
N ALA A 39 11.09 4.50 1.09
CA ALA A 39 10.30 3.28 0.99
C ALA A 39 8.90 3.64 0.52
N ILE A 40 8.58 3.31 -0.73
CA ILE A 40 7.32 3.67 -1.37
C ILE A 40 6.47 2.41 -1.54
N ALA A 41 5.34 2.38 -0.84
CA ALA A 41 4.40 1.28 -0.91
C ALA A 41 3.37 1.48 -2.03
N ALA A 42 3.02 0.40 -2.70
CA ALA A 42 1.93 0.36 -3.68
C ALA A 42 1.33 -1.04 -3.69
N ALA A 43 0.01 -1.16 -3.73
CA ALA A 43 -0.73 -2.42 -3.83
C ALA A 43 -0.04 -3.66 -3.20
N THR A 44 0.74 -4.40 -3.99
CA THR A 44 1.50 -5.59 -3.58
C THR A 44 3.02 -5.38 -3.66
N THR A 45 3.48 -4.15 -3.88
CA THR A 45 4.90 -3.85 -4.06
C THR A 45 5.42 -2.81 -3.08
N LEU A 46 6.71 -2.89 -2.78
CA LEU A 46 7.44 -1.89 -2.01
C LEU A 46 8.71 -1.53 -2.78
N LEU A 47 8.84 -0.25 -3.16
CA LEU A 47 10.05 0.27 -3.78
C LEU A 47 10.97 0.87 -2.72
N LEU A 48 12.16 0.31 -2.60
CA LEU A 48 13.21 0.80 -1.72
C LEU A 48 14.29 1.49 -2.54
N THR A 49 14.65 2.71 -2.16
CA THR A 49 15.74 3.46 -2.80
C THR A 49 16.89 3.69 -1.84
N PHE A 50 18.11 3.71 -2.37
CA PHE A 50 19.35 3.79 -1.60
C PHE A 50 20.28 4.88 -2.14
N ALA A 51 21.04 5.49 -1.23
CA ALA A 51 22.01 6.52 -1.57
C ALA A 51 23.26 5.96 -2.28
N ALA A 52 23.59 4.69 -2.04
CA ALA A 52 24.77 4.04 -2.61
C ALA A 52 24.42 2.72 -3.34
N PRO A 53 25.10 2.40 -4.49
CA PRO A 53 24.79 1.19 -5.25
C PRO A 53 25.01 -0.11 -4.47
N ASN A 54 26.09 -0.22 -3.71
CA ASN A 54 26.40 -1.40 -2.94
C ASN A 54 25.41 -1.66 -1.79
N SER A 55 24.74 -0.64 -1.32
CA SER A 55 23.74 -0.76 -0.26
C SER A 55 22.47 -1.46 -0.74
N ALA A 56 22.05 -1.26 -1.98
CA ALA A 56 20.91 -1.98 -2.56
C ALA A 56 21.20 -3.49 -2.65
N ALA A 57 22.38 -3.88 -3.12
CA ALA A 57 22.76 -5.29 -3.19
C ALA A 57 22.82 -5.95 -1.81
N ALA A 58 23.44 -5.30 -0.83
CA ALA A 58 23.49 -5.78 0.55
C ALA A 58 22.09 -5.86 1.21
N ALA A 59 21.22 -4.91 0.89
CA ALA A 59 19.84 -4.92 1.35
C ALA A 59 19.06 -6.11 0.77
N ALA A 60 19.25 -6.43 -0.50
CA ALA A 60 18.60 -7.58 -1.14
C ALA A 60 18.90 -8.90 -0.42
N GLU A 61 20.14 -9.10 0.02
CA GLU A 61 20.52 -10.28 0.79
C GLU A 61 19.84 -10.32 2.16
N LYS A 62 19.82 -9.19 2.89
CA LYS A 62 19.18 -9.11 4.20
C LYS A 62 17.66 -9.32 4.15
N LEU A 63 17.03 -8.83 3.09
CA LEU A 63 15.59 -8.91 2.93
C LEU A 63 15.08 -10.32 2.60
N GLN A 64 15.95 -11.25 2.18
CA GLN A 64 15.56 -12.66 1.98
C GLN A 64 15.04 -13.30 3.27
N ASP A 65 15.62 -12.95 4.40
CA ASP A 65 15.26 -13.48 5.73
C ASP A 65 14.40 -12.49 6.55
N PHE A 66 13.90 -11.45 5.90
CA PHE A 66 13.11 -10.41 6.55
C PHE A 66 11.62 -10.77 6.53
N HIS A 67 11.08 -11.08 7.71
CA HIS A 67 9.68 -11.46 7.89
C HIS A 67 9.04 -10.61 9.00
N PRO A 68 8.78 -9.31 8.75
CA PRO A 68 8.11 -8.49 9.76
C PRO A 68 6.68 -8.99 9.96
N THR A 69 6.30 -9.20 11.20
CA THR A 69 4.91 -9.42 11.56
C THR A 69 4.19 -8.07 11.51
N ALA A 70 2.97 -8.06 11.00
CA ALA A 70 2.10 -6.92 11.16
C ALA A 70 2.01 -6.61 12.66
N GLN A 71 2.65 -5.53 13.09
CA GLN A 71 2.38 -5.04 14.43
C GLN A 71 0.92 -4.65 14.44
N ALA A 72 0.19 -5.10 15.46
CA ALA A 72 -1.12 -4.55 15.74
C ALA A 72 -0.91 -3.03 15.87
N GLY A 73 -1.24 -2.31 14.81
CA GLY A 73 -1.15 -0.86 14.80
C GLY A 73 -1.98 -0.29 15.94
N GLU A 74 -1.77 0.97 16.24
CA GLU A 74 -2.66 1.74 17.11
C GLU A 74 -4.11 1.39 16.78
N ASP A 75 -4.97 1.32 17.78
CA ASP A 75 -6.40 1.04 17.64
C ASP A 75 -6.95 1.70 16.37
N PRO A 76 -7.59 0.93 15.47
CA PRO A 76 -8.06 1.48 14.22
C PRO A 76 -9.00 2.64 14.51
N ARG A 77 -8.60 3.84 14.10
CA ARG A 77 -9.47 5.00 14.19
C ARG A 77 -10.46 4.92 13.04
N PHE A 78 -11.71 4.73 13.37
CA PHE A 78 -12.79 4.84 12.40
C PHE A 78 -13.07 6.30 12.13
N VAL A 79 -13.06 6.68 10.87
CA VAL A 79 -13.47 8.00 10.39
C VAL A 79 -14.67 7.81 9.49
N GLU A 80 -15.79 8.44 9.85
CA GLU A 80 -16.97 8.50 8.99
C GLU A 80 -16.86 9.71 8.06
N ILE A 81 -17.03 9.48 6.77
CA ILE A 81 -17.00 10.52 5.75
C ILE A 81 -18.35 10.52 5.05
N ASP A 82 -19.06 11.65 5.10
CA ASP A 82 -20.29 11.85 4.35
C ASP A 82 -19.97 11.92 2.85
N VAL A 83 -20.64 11.09 2.06
CA VAL A 83 -20.45 11.02 0.61
C VAL A 83 -21.74 11.30 -0.11
N LEU A 84 -21.70 12.25 -1.05
CA LEU A 84 -22.80 12.51 -1.97
C LEU A 84 -22.56 11.71 -3.26
N TYR A 85 -23.51 10.81 -3.57
CA TYR A 85 -23.43 9.96 -4.76
C TYR A 85 -24.19 10.61 -5.93
N ASP A 86 -23.59 11.63 -6.53
CA ASP A 86 -24.16 12.42 -7.64
C ASP A 86 -23.23 12.45 -8.89
N GLY A 87 -22.20 11.63 -8.91
CA GLY A 87 -21.29 11.53 -10.03
C GLY A 87 -21.97 11.02 -11.30
N GLU A 88 -21.61 11.60 -12.44
CA GLU A 88 -22.16 11.21 -13.75
C GLU A 88 -21.87 9.73 -14.10
N ASP A 89 -20.77 9.21 -13.58
CA ASP A 89 -20.28 7.85 -13.85
C ASP A 89 -20.90 6.78 -12.92
N LEU A 90 -21.77 7.19 -11.97
CA LEU A 90 -22.28 6.26 -10.96
C LEU A 90 -23.08 5.10 -11.55
N ASP A 91 -23.93 5.39 -12.54
CA ASP A 91 -24.75 4.37 -13.20
C ASP A 91 -23.87 3.41 -14.04
N GLU A 92 -22.87 3.95 -14.74
CA GLU A 92 -21.92 3.14 -15.52
C GLU A 92 -21.07 2.26 -14.59
N ALA A 93 -20.58 2.80 -13.48
CA ALA A 93 -19.83 2.02 -12.49
C ALA A 93 -20.68 0.89 -11.88
N ALA A 94 -21.94 1.15 -11.57
CA ALA A 94 -22.84 0.13 -11.06
C ALA A 94 -23.08 -0.97 -12.09
N GLU A 95 -23.29 -0.63 -13.35
CA GLU A 95 -23.48 -1.57 -14.45
C GLU A 95 -22.24 -2.44 -14.67
N LEU A 96 -21.04 -1.86 -14.67
CA LEU A 96 -19.78 -2.59 -14.78
C LEU A 96 -19.56 -3.57 -13.61
N MET A 97 -20.05 -3.25 -12.44
CA MET A 97 -19.99 -4.11 -11.25
C MET A 97 -21.17 -5.12 -11.19
N GLY A 98 -22.10 -5.08 -12.12
CA GLY A 98 -23.28 -5.95 -12.12
C GLY A 98 -24.26 -5.64 -10.98
N MET A 99 -24.32 -4.38 -10.53
CA MET A 99 -25.14 -3.92 -9.43
C MET A 99 -26.14 -2.86 -9.91
N SER A 100 -27.22 -2.67 -9.14
CA SER A 100 -28.03 -1.45 -9.25
C SER A 100 -27.30 -0.25 -8.63
N ARG A 101 -27.73 0.97 -8.95
CA ARG A 101 -27.22 2.19 -8.32
C ARG A 101 -27.31 2.10 -6.80
N GLU A 102 -28.46 1.72 -6.26
CA GLU A 102 -28.68 1.56 -4.82
C GLU A 102 -27.79 0.44 -4.25
N GLY A 103 -27.67 -0.67 -4.97
CA GLY A 103 -26.80 -1.78 -4.59
C GLY A 103 -25.33 -1.38 -4.50
N LEU A 104 -24.84 -0.56 -5.43
CA LEU A 104 -23.48 -0.02 -5.39
C LEU A 104 -23.26 0.91 -4.19
N ILE A 105 -24.22 1.81 -3.93
CA ILE A 105 -24.17 2.71 -2.78
C ILE A 105 -24.19 1.92 -1.46
N ASP A 106 -25.08 0.94 -1.32
CA ASP A 106 -25.16 0.09 -0.15
C ASP A 106 -23.87 -0.70 0.09
N TRP A 107 -23.30 -1.26 -0.98
CA TRP A 107 -22.01 -1.96 -0.89
C TRP A 107 -20.90 -1.03 -0.46
N HIS A 108 -20.79 0.15 -1.06
CA HIS A 108 -19.73 1.11 -0.76
C HIS A 108 -19.82 1.66 0.66
N THR A 109 -21.03 1.95 1.14
CA THR A 109 -21.28 2.50 2.49
C THR A 109 -21.19 1.46 3.60
N SER A 110 -21.47 0.19 3.30
CA SER A 110 -21.37 -0.91 4.28
C SER A 110 -19.98 -1.53 4.38
N THR A 111 -19.08 -1.19 3.46
CA THR A 111 -17.72 -1.70 3.44
C THR A 111 -16.81 -0.78 4.25
N GLU A 112 -15.99 -1.36 5.12
CA GLU A 112 -14.90 -0.66 5.78
C GLU A 112 -13.74 -0.51 4.80
N TRP A 113 -13.24 0.70 4.63
CA TRP A 113 -12.17 1.02 3.70
C TRP A 113 -10.89 1.34 4.47
N LEU A 114 -9.79 0.69 4.09
CA LEU A 114 -8.47 0.96 4.64
C LEU A 114 -7.70 1.90 3.70
N PRO A 115 -7.18 3.02 4.22
CA PRO A 115 -6.26 3.82 3.44
C PRO A 115 -4.97 3.03 3.20
N PRO A 116 -4.43 3.04 1.99
CA PRO A 116 -3.09 2.53 1.76
C PRO A 116 -2.07 3.39 2.54
N PRO A 117 -0.88 2.87 2.83
CA PRO A 117 0.16 3.67 3.45
C PRO A 117 0.41 4.93 2.62
N PRO A 118 0.64 6.09 3.28
CA PRO A 118 0.81 7.35 2.59
C PRO A 118 1.97 7.26 1.59
N ARG A 119 1.68 7.56 0.34
CA ARG A 119 2.73 7.78 -0.64
C ARG A 119 3.41 9.11 -0.31
N GLY A 120 4.71 9.19 -0.41
CA GLY A 120 5.48 10.41 -0.10
C GLY A 120 5.16 11.64 -0.98
N ARG A 121 3.96 11.70 -1.59
CA ARG A 121 3.41 12.87 -2.28
C ARG A 121 1.93 13.02 -1.96
N PRO A 122 1.46 14.24 -1.64
CA PRO A 122 0.05 14.50 -1.44
C PRO A 122 -0.72 14.33 -2.76
N GLY A 123 -1.77 13.57 -2.74
CA GLY A 123 -2.78 13.48 -3.80
C GLY A 123 -2.86 12.11 -4.47
N GLY A 124 -3.87 11.34 -4.13
CA GLY A 124 -4.31 10.19 -4.89
C GLY A 124 -4.16 8.82 -4.23
N ASP A 125 -4.26 8.75 -2.93
CA ASP A 125 -4.35 7.47 -2.25
C ASP A 125 -5.76 6.88 -2.46
N ALA A 126 -5.83 5.78 -3.22
CA ALA A 126 -7.07 5.03 -3.33
C ALA A 126 -7.31 4.25 -2.04
N LEU A 127 -8.54 4.24 -1.56
CA LEU A 127 -8.96 3.40 -0.46
C LEU A 127 -9.16 1.97 -0.95
N ALA A 128 -8.83 0.99 -0.12
CA ALA A 128 -9.09 -0.42 -0.39
C ALA A 128 -10.11 -0.97 0.62
N PRO A 129 -10.95 -1.93 0.22
CA PRO A 129 -11.82 -2.60 1.18
C PRO A 129 -10.99 -3.35 2.22
N ALA A 130 -11.46 -3.30 3.44
CA ALA A 130 -10.84 -3.98 4.56
C ALA A 130 -10.98 -5.51 4.47
#